data_42b637fa32eea5b3c72384838ca2add9
#
_entry.id   42b637fa32eea5b3c72384838ca2add9
#
_cell.length_a   1.000
_cell.length_b   1.000
_cell.length_c   1.000
_cell.angle_alpha   90.00
_cell.angle_beta   90.00
_cell.angle_gamma   90.00
#
_symmetry.space_group_name_H-M   'P 1'
#
loop_
_entity.id
_entity.type
_entity.pdbx_description
1 polymer ?
#
loop_
_entity_poly.entity_id
_entity_poly.type
_entity_poly.pdbx_seq_one_letter_code
_entity_poly.pdbx_strand_id
1 'polypeptide(L)'
;TKNLELKNIIAPKFGIYACFIKILSPEYESNLYKGVASIGTKPTFGKNEANCEVYIFNFSNFIYGKKVIVSLVKFQRDEIKYDSIENLILQMKKDCEIAKKALKTISF
;
A
#
# COMPACT_ATOMS: atom_id res chain seq x y z
N THR A 1 -0.48 6.78 -5.79
CA THR A 1 -1.10 5.52 -5.33
C THR A 1 -1.27 4.56 -6.49
N LYS A 2 -0.92 3.33 -6.31
CA LYS A 2 -1.06 2.29 -7.32
C LYS A 2 -2.02 1.22 -6.84
N ASN A 3 -2.99 0.87 -7.69
CA ASN A 3 -3.93 -0.21 -7.43
C ASN A 3 -3.39 -1.52 -8.00
N LEU A 4 -3.42 -2.55 -7.18
CA LEU A 4 -2.99 -3.89 -7.55
C LEU A 4 -4.15 -4.87 -7.34
N GLU A 5 -4.36 -5.73 -8.32
CA GLU A 5 -5.35 -6.79 -8.19
C GLU A 5 -4.72 -8.01 -7.54
N LEU A 6 -5.43 -8.59 -6.57
CA LEU A 6 -5.00 -9.79 -5.88
C LEU A 6 -5.76 -10.97 -6.46
N LYS A 7 -5.21 -11.58 -7.53
CA LYS A 7 -5.81 -12.74 -8.20
C LYS A 7 -4.94 -13.97 -8.02
N ASN A 8 -5.59 -15.10 -7.82
CA ASN A 8 -4.93 -16.41 -7.77
C ASN A 8 -3.84 -16.54 -6.72
N ILE A 9 -3.94 -15.75 -5.64
CA ILE A 9 -3.02 -15.81 -4.51
C ILE A 9 -3.83 -15.85 -3.21
N ILE A 10 -3.21 -16.33 -2.16
CA ILE A 10 -3.79 -16.28 -0.83
C ILE A 10 -3.73 -14.83 -0.36
N ALA A 11 -4.87 -14.19 -0.29
CA ALA A 11 -4.93 -12.79 0.11
C ALA A 11 -4.59 -12.65 1.60
N PRO A 12 -3.78 -11.66 1.99
CA PRO A 12 -3.55 -11.36 3.39
C PRO A 12 -4.82 -10.78 4.02
N LYS A 13 -4.83 -10.72 5.35
CA LYS A 13 -5.93 -10.10 6.09
C LYS A 13 -6.15 -8.67 5.59
N PHE A 14 -7.41 -8.27 5.45
CA PHE A 14 -7.74 -6.90 5.05
C PHE A 14 -7.30 -5.92 6.12
N GLY A 15 -6.78 -4.79 5.70
CA GLY A 15 -6.33 -3.75 6.60
C GLY A 15 -5.19 -2.94 6.02
N ILE A 16 -4.52 -2.21 6.89
CA ILE A 16 -3.44 -1.29 6.54
C ILE A 16 -2.11 -1.88 7.00
N TYR A 17 -1.13 -1.86 6.10
CA TYR A 17 0.18 -2.45 6.34
C TYR A 17 1.31 -1.46 6.06
N ALA A 18 2.36 -1.51 6.87
CA ALA A 18 3.65 -0.95 6.50
C ALA A 18 4.30 -1.90 5.50
N CYS A 19 4.92 -1.37 4.46
CA CYS A 19 5.44 -2.20 3.38
C CYS A 19 6.70 -1.62 2.73
N PHE A 20 7.44 -2.50 2.05
CA PHE A 20 8.47 -2.11 1.11
C PHE A 20 7.96 -2.32 -0.31
N ILE A 21 8.40 -1.47 -1.22
CA ILE A 21 7.98 -1.50 -2.62
C ILE A 21 9.23 -1.51 -3.51
N LYS A 22 9.29 -2.47 -4.41
CA LYS A 22 10.30 -2.52 -5.46
C LYS A 22 9.62 -2.33 -6.80
N ILE A 23 10.08 -1.35 -7.57
CA ILE A 23 9.53 -1.07 -8.90
C ILE A 23 10.39 -1.80 -9.94
N LEU A 24 9.75 -2.68 -10.71
CA LEU A 24 10.43 -3.51 -11.70
C LEU A 24 10.61 -2.76 -13.02
N SER A 25 11.51 -1.79 -12.99
CA SER A 25 11.84 -0.95 -14.15
C SER A 25 13.30 -0.53 -14.01
N PRO A 26 14.08 -0.46 -15.10
CA PRO A 26 15.52 -0.11 -15.01
C PRO A 26 15.80 1.19 -14.27
N GLU A 27 14.91 2.18 -14.37
CA GLU A 27 15.06 3.48 -13.72
C GLU A 27 15.03 3.39 -12.20
N TYR A 28 14.36 2.36 -11.65
CA TYR A 28 14.12 2.22 -10.22
C TYR A 28 14.71 0.95 -9.61
N GLU A 29 15.40 0.15 -10.42
CA GLU A 29 15.79 -1.20 -10.07
C GLU A 29 16.66 -1.29 -8.83
N SER A 30 17.51 -0.30 -8.61
CA SER A 30 18.41 -0.26 -7.46
C SER A 30 17.78 0.29 -6.18
N ASN A 31 16.55 0.79 -6.26
CA ASN A 31 15.89 1.45 -5.16
C ASN A 31 14.83 0.57 -4.51
N LEU A 32 14.81 0.59 -3.18
CA LEU A 32 13.75 -0.02 -2.39
C LEU A 32 12.99 1.10 -1.68
N TYR A 33 11.72 1.22 -1.99
CA TYR A 33 10.89 2.27 -1.42
C TYR A 33 10.11 1.77 -0.22
N LYS A 34 9.69 2.70 0.62
CA LYS A 34 8.86 2.42 1.79
C LYS A 34 7.48 3.03 1.58
N GLY A 35 6.47 2.42 2.17
CA GLY A 35 5.12 2.92 2.02
C GLY A 35 4.10 2.25 2.90
N VAL A 36 2.85 2.54 2.58
CA VAL A 36 1.68 1.98 3.23
C VAL A 36 0.83 1.28 2.18
N ALA A 37 0.40 0.07 2.48
CA ALA A 37 -0.51 -0.70 1.62
C ALA A 37 -1.86 -0.85 2.29
N SER A 38 -2.92 -0.64 1.53
CA SER A 38 -4.29 -0.88 1.97
C SER A 38 -4.84 -2.09 1.22
N ILE A 39 -5.14 -3.15 1.95
CA ILE A 39 -5.73 -4.37 1.39
C ILE A 39 -7.22 -4.37 1.73
N GLY A 40 -8.06 -4.46 0.72
CA GLY A 40 -9.50 -4.44 0.93
C GLY A 40 -10.25 -4.95 -0.28
N THR A 41 -11.52 -4.62 -0.34
CA THR A 41 -12.36 -4.97 -1.50
C THR A 41 -12.69 -3.73 -2.29
N LYS A 42 -12.81 -3.92 -3.60
CA LYS A 42 -13.22 -2.88 -4.53
C LYS A 42 -14.37 -3.42 -5.37
N PRO A 43 -15.54 -2.77 -5.39
CA PRO A 43 -16.63 -3.19 -6.26
C PRO A 43 -16.22 -3.01 -7.72
N THR A 44 -16.33 -4.06 -8.51
CA THR A 44 -16.03 -4.01 -9.93
C THR A 44 -17.06 -4.85 -10.67
N PHE A 45 -17.84 -4.22 -11.54
CA PHE A 45 -18.88 -4.90 -12.32
C PHE A 45 -19.82 -5.79 -11.47
N GLY A 46 -20.26 -5.27 -10.31
CA GLY A 46 -21.16 -5.98 -9.42
C GLY A 46 -20.52 -7.05 -8.57
N LYS A 47 -19.20 -7.20 -8.63
CA LYS A 47 -18.43 -8.13 -7.81
C LYS A 47 -17.53 -7.38 -6.86
N ASN A 48 -17.27 -7.97 -5.68
CA ASN A 48 -16.28 -7.46 -4.75
C ASN A 48 -14.98 -8.24 -4.96
N GLU A 49 -13.95 -7.56 -5.44
CA GLU A 49 -12.64 -8.18 -5.65
C GLU A 49 -11.65 -7.65 -4.63
N ALA A 50 -10.76 -8.52 -4.17
CA ALA A 50 -9.67 -8.11 -3.31
C ALA A 50 -8.76 -7.15 -4.07
N ASN A 51 -8.33 -6.08 -3.42
CA ASN A 51 -7.57 -5.01 -4.05
C ASN A 51 -6.50 -4.50 -3.09
N CYS A 52 -5.36 -4.10 -3.65
CA CYS A 52 -4.27 -3.51 -2.89
C CYS A 52 -3.96 -2.13 -3.45
N GLU A 53 -4.07 -1.11 -2.62
CA GLU A 53 -3.66 0.25 -2.95
C GLU A 53 -2.40 0.57 -2.17
N VAL A 54 -1.40 1.15 -2.83
CA VAL A 54 -0.10 1.43 -2.23
C VAL A 54 0.23 2.90 -2.34
N TYR A 55 0.59 3.50 -1.22
CA TYR A 55 1.15 4.85 -1.15
C TYR A 55 2.64 4.75 -0.87
N ILE A 56 3.46 5.28 -1.78
CA ILE A 56 4.92 5.23 -1.68
C ILE A 56 5.43 6.55 -1.12
N PHE A 57 6.22 6.50 -0.04
CA PHE A 57 6.76 7.71 0.59
C PHE A 57 7.78 8.41 -0.30
N ASN A 58 7.74 9.75 -0.32
CA ASN A 58 8.71 10.58 -1.04
C ASN A 58 8.84 10.20 -2.52
N PHE A 59 7.71 9.86 -3.13
CA PHE A 59 7.69 9.43 -4.52
C PHE A 59 6.64 10.25 -5.28
N SER A 60 7.09 10.98 -6.30
CA SER A 60 6.24 11.87 -7.08
C SER A 60 6.13 11.49 -8.55
N ASN A 61 6.88 10.49 -8.99
CA ASN A 61 6.86 10.05 -10.39
C ASN A 61 5.67 9.12 -10.67
N PHE A 62 5.25 9.08 -11.92
CA PHE A 62 4.23 8.14 -12.35
C PHE A 62 4.87 6.78 -12.62
N ILE A 63 4.24 5.73 -12.09
CA ILE A 63 4.67 4.35 -12.32
C ILE A 63 3.58 3.56 -13.04
N TYR A 64 2.72 4.25 -13.75
CA TYR A 64 1.63 3.64 -14.47
C TYR A 64 2.16 2.64 -15.51
N GLY A 65 1.56 1.46 -15.52
CA GLY A 65 2.00 0.39 -16.43
C GLY A 65 3.23 -0.37 -15.99
N LYS A 66 3.91 0.04 -14.93
CA LYS A 66 5.09 -0.67 -14.40
C LYS A 66 4.67 -1.70 -13.36
N LYS A 67 5.38 -2.81 -13.33
CA LYS A 67 5.17 -3.85 -12.33
C LYS A 67 5.88 -3.47 -11.03
N VAL A 68 5.26 -3.80 -9.91
CA VAL A 68 5.86 -3.57 -8.59
C VAL A 68 5.74 -4.82 -7.73
N ILE A 69 6.68 -4.98 -6.83
CA ILE A 69 6.63 -6.00 -5.78
C ILE A 69 6.39 -5.27 -4.47
N VAL A 70 5.31 -5.63 -3.78
CA VAL A 70 4.97 -5.07 -2.47
C VAL A 70 5.21 -6.13 -1.42
N SER A 71 6.12 -5.85 -0.50
CA SER A 71 6.44 -6.74 0.62
C SER A 71 5.76 -6.21 1.87
N LEU A 72 4.70 -6.87 2.32
CA LEU A 72 3.97 -6.48 3.53
C LEU A 72 4.81 -6.83 4.74
N VAL A 73 5.12 -5.84 5.57
CA VAL A 73 6.04 -6.00 6.69
C VAL A 73 5.29 -6.10 8.01
N LYS A 74 4.36 -5.19 8.24
CA LYS A 74 3.65 -5.13 9.52
C LYS A 74 2.21 -4.70 9.32
N PHE A 75 1.28 -5.49 9.88
CA PHE A 75 -0.12 -5.12 9.95
C PHE A 75 -0.30 -4.01 10.98
N GLN A 76 -0.94 -2.91 10.58
CA GLN A 76 -1.12 -1.74 11.45
C GLN A 76 -2.51 -1.65 12.05
N ARG A 77 -3.54 -1.88 11.24
CA ARG A 77 -4.93 -1.78 11.70
C ARG A 77 -5.89 -2.34 10.66
N ASP A 78 -7.11 -2.62 11.10
CA ASP A 78 -8.21 -2.98 10.20
C ASP A 78 -8.63 -1.78 9.36
N GLU A 79 -9.29 -2.03 8.24
CA GLU A 79 -9.91 -0.99 7.46
C GLU A 79 -11.01 -0.30 8.25
N ILE A 80 -11.12 1.01 8.07
CA ILE A 80 -12.15 1.84 8.70
C ILE A 80 -12.82 2.67 7.61
N LYS A 81 -14.13 2.76 7.64
CA LYS A 81 -14.85 3.68 6.78
C LYS A 81 -14.92 5.05 7.45
N TYR A 82 -14.71 6.09 6.66
CA TYR A 82 -14.72 7.46 7.15
C TYR A 82 -15.93 8.20 6.62
N ASP A 83 -16.51 9.02 7.45
CA ASP A 83 -17.68 9.85 7.12
C ASP A 83 -17.30 11.18 6.48
N SER A 84 -16.02 11.52 6.44
CA SER A 84 -15.54 12.74 5.80
C SER A 84 -14.14 12.54 5.21
N ILE A 85 -13.84 13.33 4.18
CA ILE A 85 -12.52 13.34 3.56
C ILE A 85 -11.47 13.84 4.54
N GLU A 86 -11.83 14.79 5.41
CA GLU A 86 -10.93 15.34 6.40
C GLU A 86 -10.44 14.27 7.39
N ASN A 87 -11.36 13.45 7.89
CA ASN A 87 -11.01 12.36 8.79
C ASN A 87 -10.16 11.28 8.10
N LEU A 88 -10.45 11.00 6.84
CA LEU A 88 -9.65 10.07 6.04
C LEU A 88 -8.21 10.59 5.91
N ILE A 89 -8.02 11.85 5.58
CA ILE A 89 -6.70 12.45 5.42
C ILE A 89 -5.91 12.42 6.74
N LEU A 90 -6.56 12.73 7.85
CA LEU A 90 -5.92 12.69 9.16
C LEU A 90 -5.45 11.28 9.51
N GLN A 91 -6.27 10.27 9.22
CA GLN A 91 -5.91 8.89 9.48
C GLN A 91 -4.77 8.43 8.57
N MET A 92 -4.78 8.82 7.30
CA MET A 92 -3.70 8.51 6.36
C MET A 92 -2.37 9.07 6.84
N LYS A 93 -2.36 10.27 7.39
CA LYS A 93 -1.15 10.87 7.97
C LYS A 93 -0.64 10.06 9.15
N LYS A 94 -1.54 9.63 10.03
CA LYS A 94 -1.17 8.77 11.16
C LYS A 94 -0.62 7.43 10.69
N ASP A 95 -1.24 6.82 9.70
CA ASP A 95 -0.79 5.56 9.13
C ASP A 95 0.63 5.67 8.57
N CYS A 96 0.92 6.77 7.86
CA CYS A 96 2.24 7.03 7.31
C CYS A 96 3.29 7.20 8.41
N GLU A 97 2.95 7.93 9.48
CA GLU A 97 3.86 8.11 10.62
C GLU A 97 4.19 6.78 11.31
N ILE A 98 3.17 5.94 11.53
CA ILE A 98 3.33 4.63 12.13
C ILE A 98 4.20 3.74 11.24
N ALA A 99 3.94 3.75 9.93
CA ALA A 99 4.70 2.96 8.97
C ALA A 99 6.16 3.40 8.91
N LYS A 100 6.43 4.69 8.90
CA LYS A 100 7.80 5.21 8.89
C LYS A 100 8.58 4.74 10.10
N LYS A 101 7.98 4.75 11.28
CA LYS A 101 8.61 4.27 12.50
C LYS A 101 8.85 2.76 12.44
N ALA A 102 7.87 2.00 11.99
CA ALA A 102 7.98 0.54 11.89
C ALA A 102 9.08 0.12 10.91
N LEU A 103 9.16 0.78 9.75
CA LEU A 103 10.11 0.44 8.70
C LEU A 103 11.53 0.93 9.00
N LYS A 104 11.67 1.91 9.86
CA LYS A 104 12.98 2.46 10.24
C LYS A 104 13.84 1.45 10.97
N THR A 105 13.24 0.55 11.73
CA THR A 105 13.94 -0.46 12.51
C THR A 105 14.21 -1.75 11.75
N ILE A 106 13.70 -1.84 10.52
CA ILE A 106 13.83 -3.05 9.69
C ILE A 106 14.85 -2.80 8.60
N SER A 107 15.79 -3.72 8.48
CA SER A 107 16.86 -3.68 7.49
C SER A 107 16.65 -4.83 6.50
N PHE A 108 16.76 -4.51 5.23
CA PHE A 108 16.69 -5.50 4.17
C PHE A 108 18.07 -5.79 3.62
#